data_4324b5a123d651c8ac6ef0bb4170fbe8
#
_entry.id   4324b5a123d651c8ac6ef0bb4170fbe8
#
_cell.length_a   1.000
_cell.length_b   1.000
_cell.length_c   1.000
_cell.angle_alpha   90.00
_cell.angle_beta   90.00
_cell.angle_gamma   90.00
#
_symmetry.space_group_name_H-M   'P 1'
#
loop_
_entity.id
_entity.type
_entity.pdbx_description
1 polymer ?
#
loop_
_entity_poly.entity_id
_entity_poly.type
_entity_poly.pdbx_seq_one_letter_code
_entity_poly.pdbx_strand_id
1 'polypeptide(L)'
;MIEILSAVLSGGGAGPNRKAGPSHHFLAYKIDAFVDVDMFKDDLDQYMKTLRESEPAPGHDSVTYAGLPEHEEEKERLENGIPYHPEVIDWFTDIAAELQLPNRFN
;
A
#
# COMPACT_ATOMS: atom_id res chain seq x y z
N MET A 1 -18.55 7.46 3.18
CA MET A 1 -17.54 8.45 2.75
C MET A 1 -16.76 7.96 1.52
N ILE A 2 -16.14 6.77 1.56
CA ILE A 2 -15.37 6.21 0.42
C ILE A 2 -16.21 6.12 -0.85
N GLU A 3 -17.43 5.58 -0.77
CA GLU A 3 -18.33 5.45 -1.91
C GLU A 3 -18.69 6.80 -2.56
N ILE A 4 -18.88 7.83 -1.74
CA ILE A 4 -19.18 9.19 -2.24
C ILE A 4 -17.95 9.76 -2.96
N LEU A 5 -16.78 9.67 -2.35
CA LEU A 5 -15.56 10.27 -2.92
C LEU A 5 -15.05 9.52 -4.15
N SER A 6 -15.05 8.20 -4.13
CA SER A 6 -14.49 7.42 -5.24
C SER A 6 -15.52 7.14 -6.35
N ALA A 7 -16.76 6.78 -6.03
CA ALA A 7 -17.74 6.35 -7.02
C ALA A 7 -18.69 7.47 -7.47
N VAL A 8 -19.33 8.17 -6.54
CA VAL A 8 -20.30 9.24 -6.89
C VAL A 8 -19.59 10.43 -7.51
N LEU A 9 -18.53 10.91 -6.87
CA LEU A 9 -17.76 12.10 -7.32
C LEU A 9 -17.10 11.88 -8.70
N SER A 10 -16.69 10.64 -9.01
CA SER A 10 -16.14 10.29 -10.33
C SER A 10 -17.18 10.06 -11.43
N GLY A 11 -18.48 10.13 -11.09
CA GLY A 11 -19.57 9.82 -12.03
C GLY A 11 -19.81 8.33 -12.26
N GLY A 12 -19.11 7.44 -11.56
CA GLY A 12 -19.20 5.99 -11.69
C GLY A 12 -20.47 5.36 -11.09
N GLY A 13 -21.34 6.19 -10.44
CA GLY A 13 -22.50 5.71 -9.70
C GLY A 13 -22.10 5.02 -8.39
N ALA A 14 -23.08 4.66 -7.56
CA ALA A 14 -22.83 4.06 -6.27
C ALA A 14 -23.78 2.90 -5.98
N GLY A 15 -23.33 1.93 -5.17
CA GLY A 15 -24.13 0.78 -4.77
C GLY A 15 -24.76 0.06 -5.97
N PRO A 16 -26.08 -0.21 -5.93
CA PRO A 16 -26.79 -0.89 -7.02
C PRO A 16 -26.77 -0.14 -8.35
N ASN A 17 -26.52 1.15 -8.33
CA ASN A 17 -26.51 2.02 -9.51
C ASN A 17 -25.11 2.20 -10.13
N ARG A 18 -24.16 1.37 -9.75
CA ARG A 18 -22.80 1.41 -10.28
C ARG A 18 -22.77 1.13 -11.78
N LYS A 19 -22.17 2.04 -12.55
CA LYS A 19 -22.13 2.01 -14.01
C LYS A 19 -20.78 1.57 -14.58
N ALA A 20 -19.71 1.67 -13.77
CA ALA A 20 -18.35 1.43 -14.19
C ALA A 20 -17.61 0.48 -13.22
N GLY A 21 -16.42 0.04 -13.61
CA GLY A 21 -15.49 -0.74 -12.79
C GLY A 21 -15.03 -0.01 -11.52
N PRO A 22 -13.89 -0.40 -10.94
CA PRO A 22 -13.37 0.23 -9.74
C PRO A 22 -13.08 1.73 -9.97
N SER A 23 -13.43 2.53 -8.99
CA SER A 23 -13.16 3.97 -8.98
C SER A 23 -12.24 4.30 -7.80
N HIS A 24 -11.33 5.24 -7.99
CA HIS A 24 -10.36 5.65 -6.99
C HIS A 24 -10.49 7.15 -6.70
N HIS A 25 -10.16 7.53 -5.48
CA HIS A 25 -10.02 8.92 -5.07
C HIS A 25 -8.65 9.09 -4.40
N PHE A 26 -7.90 10.07 -4.88
CA PHE A 26 -6.59 10.44 -4.33
C PHE A 26 -6.67 11.85 -3.77
N LEU A 27 -6.13 12.04 -2.57
CA LEU A 27 -6.11 13.31 -1.88
C LEU A 27 -4.73 13.51 -1.24
N ALA A 28 -4.17 14.68 -1.42
CA ALA A 28 -2.92 15.08 -0.77
C ALA A 28 -3.10 16.42 -0.05
N TYR A 29 -2.67 16.47 1.18
CA TYR A 29 -2.64 17.69 1.99
C TYR A 29 -1.20 18.18 2.11
N LYS A 30 -1.02 19.49 1.99
CA LYS A 30 0.24 20.14 2.34
C LYS A 30 0.26 20.31 3.86
N ILE A 31 1.20 19.68 4.54
CA ILE A 31 1.25 19.60 6.01
C ILE A 31 1.41 21.01 6.61
N ASP A 32 2.31 21.81 6.04
CA ASP A 32 2.60 23.17 6.51
C ASP A 32 1.44 24.17 6.36
N ALA A 33 0.36 23.78 5.69
CA ALA A 33 -0.88 24.55 5.68
C ALA A 33 -1.71 24.41 6.97
N PHE A 34 -1.38 23.45 7.84
CA PHE A 34 -2.13 23.12 9.05
C PHE A 34 -1.28 23.25 10.32
N VAL A 35 -0.05 22.69 10.29
CA VAL A 35 0.85 22.63 11.43
C VAL A 35 2.31 22.72 10.95
N ASP A 36 3.22 23.00 11.86
CA ASP A 36 4.65 22.89 11.61
C ASP A 36 5.04 21.46 11.21
N VAL A 37 5.91 21.31 10.21
CA VAL A 37 6.25 19.98 9.64
C VAL A 37 7.00 19.11 10.61
N ASP A 38 7.91 19.69 11.40
CA ASP A 38 8.72 18.92 12.35
C ASP A 38 7.86 18.51 13.55
N MET A 39 6.99 19.40 14.04
CA MET A 39 6.00 19.05 15.05
C MET A 39 5.08 17.91 14.58
N PHE A 40 4.60 17.96 13.35
CA PHE A 40 3.78 16.87 12.77
C PHE A 40 4.52 15.52 12.76
N LYS A 41 5.82 15.52 12.37
CA LYS A 41 6.63 14.31 12.35
C LYS A 41 6.84 13.75 13.75
N ASP A 42 7.18 14.59 14.71
CA ASP A 42 7.41 14.18 16.10
C ASP A 42 6.14 13.57 16.71
N ASP A 43 4.99 14.21 16.50
CA ASP A 43 3.70 13.71 17.00
C ASP A 43 3.33 12.37 16.33
N LEU A 44 3.57 12.23 15.02
CA LEU A 44 3.31 10.99 14.28
C LEU A 44 4.24 9.86 14.74
N ASP A 45 5.52 10.13 14.92
CA ASP A 45 6.50 9.16 15.42
C ASP A 45 6.14 8.68 16.83
N GLN A 46 5.74 9.61 17.70
CA GLN A 46 5.26 9.26 19.04
C GLN A 46 3.98 8.42 19.01
N TYR A 47 3.05 8.72 18.10
CA TYR A 47 1.83 7.94 17.92
C TYR A 47 2.14 6.52 17.44
N MET A 48 2.96 6.37 16.41
CA MET A 48 3.36 5.05 15.89
C MET A 48 4.13 4.23 16.92
N LYS A 49 5.00 4.88 17.71
CA LYS A 49 5.68 4.25 18.84
C LYS A 49 4.69 3.73 19.88
N THR A 50 3.72 4.55 20.27
CA THR A 50 2.68 4.17 21.23
C THR A 50 1.88 2.95 20.74
N LEU A 51 1.52 2.89 19.45
CA LEU A 51 0.83 1.74 18.89
C LEU A 51 1.70 0.47 18.94
N ARG A 52 2.97 0.57 18.58
CA ARG A 52 3.91 -0.56 18.59
C ARG A 52 4.18 -1.11 19.99
N GLU A 53 4.23 -0.24 20.98
CA GLU A 53 4.46 -0.59 22.38
C GLU A 53 3.17 -0.96 23.14
N SER A 54 2.00 -0.90 22.49
CA SER A 54 0.73 -1.30 23.08
C SER A 54 0.70 -2.82 23.32
N GLU A 55 -0.03 -3.23 24.36
CA GLU A 55 -0.24 -4.65 24.64
C GLU A 55 -1.02 -5.32 23.50
N PRO A 56 -0.48 -6.39 22.88
CA PRO A 56 -1.18 -7.09 21.82
C PRO A 56 -2.40 -7.84 22.34
N ALA A 57 -3.37 -8.07 21.46
CA ALA A 57 -4.53 -8.88 21.78
C ALA A 57 -4.14 -10.33 22.11
N PRO A 58 -4.92 -11.06 22.94
CA PRO A 58 -4.62 -12.43 23.25
C PRO A 58 -4.40 -13.32 22.02
N GLY A 59 -3.29 -14.04 21.98
CA GLY A 59 -2.89 -14.88 20.86
C GLY A 59 -2.13 -14.19 19.75
N HIS A 60 -1.73 -12.92 19.95
CA HIS A 60 -0.87 -12.14 19.04
C HIS A 60 0.42 -11.73 19.72
N ASP A 61 1.52 -11.70 18.98
CA ASP A 61 2.85 -11.38 19.51
C ASP A 61 3.15 -9.86 19.46
N SER A 62 2.46 -9.12 18.61
CA SER A 62 2.70 -7.68 18.40
C SER A 62 1.45 -6.94 17.91
N VAL A 63 1.46 -5.62 18.06
CA VAL A 63 0.49 -4.72 17.45
C VAL A 63 1.03 -4.26 16.10
N THR A 64 0.22 -4.42 15.05
CA THR A 64 0.55 -4.00 13.69
C THR A 64 -0.29 -2.81 13.29
N TYR A 65 0.30 -1.85 12.58
CA TYR A 65 -0.40 -0.73 11.96
C TYR A 65 -0.09 -0.69 10.45
N ALA A 66 -0.94 0.00 9.69
CA ALA A 66 -0.80 0.10 8.24
C ALA A 66 0.58 0.68 7.84
N GLY A 67 1.27 -0.02 6.94
CA GLY A 67 2.59 0.33 6.44
C GLY A 67 3.76 -0.35 7.18
N LEU A 68 3.56 -0.90 8.39
CA LEU A 68 4.64 -1.58 9.11
C LEU A 68 5.06 -2.89 8.43
N PRO A 69 4.13 -3.81 8.08
CA PRO A 69 4.49 -5.04 7.37
C PRO A 69 5.17 -4.78 6.04
N GLU A 70 4.65 -3.82 5.28
CA GLU A 70 5.20 -3.42 3.98
C GLU A 70 6.62 -2.88 4.11
N HIS A 71 6.88 -2.10 5.15
CA HIS A 71 8.22 -1.56 5.43
C HIS A 71 9.22 -2.65 5.83
N GLU A 72 8.79 -3.62 6.64
CA GLU A 72 9.62 -4.77 7.05
C GLU A 72 9.91 -5.68 5.85
N GLU A 73 8.90 -5.97 5.03
CA GLU A 73 9.06 -6.75 3.80
C GLU A 73 9.96 -6.03 2.77
N GLU A 74 9.86 -4.71 2.66
CA GLU A 74 10.73 -3.95 1.76
C GLU A 74 12.20 -4.16 2.12
N LYS A 75 12.56 -4.05 3.40
CA LYS A 75 13.92 -4.29 3.86
C LYS A 75 14.40 -5.71 3.56
N GLU A 76 13.58 -6.69 3.88
CA GLU A 76 13.89 -8.08 3.63
C GLU A 76 14.10 -8.34 2.12
N ARG A 77 13.21 -7.81 1.28
CA ARG A 77 13.28 -7.98 -0.17
C ARG A 77 14.42 -7.22 -0.84
N LEU A 78 14.87 -6.11 -0.28
CA LEU A 78 16.08 -5.42 -0.75
C LEU A 78 17.34 -6.23 -0.51
N GLU A 79 17.38 -7.02 0.57
CA GLU A 79 18.53 -7.88 0.90
C GLU A 79 18.46 -9.24 0.17
N ASN A 80 17.31 -9.88 0.14
CA ASN A 80 17.14 -11.27 -0.27
C ASN A 80 16.44 -11.43 -1.64
N GLY A 81 15.96 -10.34 -2.23
CA GLY A 81 15.18 -10.37 -3.46
C GLY A 81 13.69 -10.64 -3.24
N ILE A 82 12.89 -10.40 -4.26
CA ILE A 82 11.44 -10.60 -4.23
C ILE A 82 11.11 -12.07 -4.53
N PRO A 83 10.43 -12.80 -3.63
CA PRO A 83 10.09 -14.21 -3.82
C PRO A 83 8.90 -14.36 -4.77
N TYR A 84 9.13 -14.32 -6.06
CA TYR A 84 8.07 -14.60 -7.04
C TYR A 84 7.75 -16.09 -7.11
N HIS A 85 6.46 -16.41 -7.29
CA HIS A 85 6.05 -17.77 -7.59
C HIS A 85 6.65 -18.21 -8.96
N PRO A 86 7.15 -19.46 -9.11
CA PRO A 86 7.75 -19.93 -10.36
C PRO A 86 6.88 -19.70 -11.61
N GLU A 87 5.57 -19.97 -11.53
CA GLU A 87 4.63 -19.73 -12.63
C GLU A 87 4.60 -18.25 -13.09
N VAL A 88 4.84 -17.30 -12.19
CA VAL A 88 4.91 -15.88 -12.55
C VAL A 88 6.20 -15.59 -13.33
N ILE A 89 7.31 -16.22 -12.95
CA ILE A 89 8.58 -16.10 -13.68
C ILE A 89 8.44 -16.71 -15.09
N ASP A 90 7.83 -17.90 -15.20
CA ASP A 90 7.57 -18.55 -16.48
C ASP A 90 6.71 -17.65 -17.36
N TRP A 91 5.62 -17.10 -16.82
CA TRP A 91 4.74 -16.18 -17.55
C TRP A 91 5.45 -14.91 -18.04
N PHE A 92 6.29 -14.29 -17.19
CA PHE A 92 7.10 -13.13 -17.61
C PHE A 92 8.12 -13.51 -18.69
N THR A 93 8.69 -14.70 -18.63
CA THR A 93 9.63 -15.22 -19.64
C THR A 93 8.93 -15.38 -20.98
N ASP A 94 7.74 -15.96 -20.99
CA ASP A 94 6.94 -16.15 -22.21
C ASP A 94 6.53 -14.81 -22.82
N ILE A 95 6.04 -13.87 -22.03
CA ILE A 95 5.69 -12.53 -22.51
C ILE A 95 6.92 -11.77 -23.02
N ALA A 96 8.06 -11.87 -22.34
CA ALA A 96 9.29 -11.23 -22.83
C ALA A 96 9.69 -11.78 -24.20
N ALA A 97 9.56 -13.09 -24.41
CA ALA A 97 9.83 -13.72 -25.72
C ALA A 97 8.83 -13.25 -26.79
N GLU A 98 7.53 -13.23 -26.49
CA GLU A 98 6.49 -12.76 -27.40
C GLU A 98 6.71 -11.31 -27.85
N LEU A 99 7.07 -10.44 -26.89
CA LEU A 99 7.30 -9.00 -27.13
C LEU A 99 8.73 -8.69 -27.61
N GLN A 100 9.59 -9.69 -27.79
CA GLN A 100 11.01 -9.55 -28.17
C GLN A 100 11.80 -8.65 -27.19
N LEU A 101 11.49 -8.74 -25.91
CA LEU A 101 12.17 -8.00 -24.83
C LEU A 101 13.28 -8.88 -24.23
N PRO A 102 14.36 -8.26 -23.69
CA PRO A 102 15.36 -9.02 -22.96
C PRO A 102 14.78 -9.65 -21.70
N ASN A 103 14.94 -10.97 -21.53
CA ASN A 103 14.57 -11.63 -20.29
C ASN A 103 15.52 -11.20 -19.16
N ARG A 104 14.98 -10.72 -18.05
CA ARG A 104 15.70 -10.25 -16.85
C ARG A 104 15.49 -11.15 -15.62
N PHE A 105 14.80 -12.27 -15.78
CA PHE A 105 14.39 -13.17 -14.69
C PHE A 105 15.20 -14.48 -14.67
N ASN A 106 16.38 -14.49 -15.26
CA ASN A 106 17.32 -15.63 -15.24
C ASN A 106 18.34 -15.47 -14.11
#